data_f04de9fc36de41b8caf98029f765f9fa
#
_entry.id   f04de9fc36de41b8caf98029f765f9fa
#
_cell.length_a   1.000
_cell.length_b   1.000
_cell.length_c   1.000
_cell.angle_alpha   90.00
_cell.angle_beta   90.00
_cell.angle_gamma   90.00
#
_symmetry.space_group_name_H-M   'P 1'
#
loop_
_entity.id
_entity.type
_entity.pdbx_description
1 polymer ?
#
loop_
_entity_poly.entity_id
_entity_poly.type
_entity_poly.pdbx_seq_one_letter_code
_entity_poly.pdbx_strand_id
1 'polypeptide(L)'
;FKFGCVKFFMDGSLGGGTAGMTKPYLKPELGTGLIYMEQEEISAKVKDAHDAGYQVSVHGIGDRTLDRVITAFEQALGDNPRENHRHRIEHFSMSYPHLLDRAKALGLTVNMNPGFLYFLGIAHLANIGDEVAYEFAMKTAMEKGIMVSAGSDRPVINGHPKYSLFAMTQRDTISGQD
;
A
#
# COMPACT_ATOMS: atom_id res chain seq x y z
N PHE A 1 0.98 -14.92 25.36
CA PHE A 1 1.40 -13.81 24.52
C PHE A 1 1.41 -14.27 23.04
N LYS A 2 0.83 -13.49 22.13
CA LYS A 2 0.79 -13.81 20.69
C LYS A 2 1.29 -12.61 19.90
N PHE A 3 2.29 -12.81 19.03
CA PHE A 3 2.73 -11.79 18.10
C PHE A 3 1.67 -11.54 17.02
N GLY A 4 1.52 -10.28 16.61
CA GLY A 4 0.63 -9.89 15.52
C GLY A 4 1.24 -10.26 14.16
N CYS A 5 2.21 -9.49 13.71
CA CYS A 5 2.90 -9.74 12.44
C CYS A 5 4.36 -9.27 12.50
N VAL A 6 5.17 -9.79 11.56
CA VAL A 6 6.47 -9.23 11.21
C VAL A 6 6.23 -8.15 10.17
N LYS A 7 6.74 -6.92 10.37
CA LYS A 7 6.56 -5.81 9.44
C LYS A 7 7.87 -5.38 8.79
N PHE A 8 7.81 -5.19 7.46
CA PHE A 8 8.89 -4.64 6.64
C PHE A 8 8.46 -3.33 5.97
N PHE A 9 9.45 -2.52 5.59
CA PHE A 9 9.26 -1.28 4.84
C PHE A 9 9.97 -1.38 3.50
N MET A 10 9.26 -1.06 2.40
CA MET A 10 9.82 -1.19 1.05
C MET A 10 10.05 0.15 0.35
N ASP A 11 9.31 1.19 0.71
CA ASP A 11 9.48 2.53 0.13
C ASP A 11 9.07 3.63 1.11
N GLY A 12 9.02 4.86 0.62
CA GLY A 12 8.63 6.03 1.40
C GLY A 12 7.18 6.44 1.20
N SER A 13 6.94 7.70 0.78
CA SER A 13 5.60 8.28 0.66
C SER A 13 5.40 9.07 -0.63
N LEU A 14 4.15 9.20 -1.11
CA LEU A 14 3.80 10.03 -2.27
C LEU A 14 4.03 11.51 -1.99
N GLY A 15 3.60 11.99 -0.81
CA GLY A 15 3.77 13.39 -0.43
C GLY A 15 5.24 13.83 -0.36
N GLY A 16 6.12 12.93 0.10
CA GLY A 16 7.57 13.15 0.13
C GLY A 16 8.29 12.84 -1.18
N GLY A 17 7.60 12.34 -2.21
CA GLY A 17 8.22 11.94 -3.48
C GLY A 17 9.18 10.75 -3.36
N THR A 18 9.00 9.92 -2.35
CA THR A 18 9.89 8.81 -2.04
C THR A 18 9.23 7.43 -2.17
N ALA A 19 7.95 7.36 -2.50
CA ALA A 19 7.31 6.10 -2.89
C ALA A 19 7.89 5.60 -4.22
N GLY A 20 8.14 4.30 -4.33
CA GLY A 20 8.77 3.69 -5.51
C GLY A 20 7.78 3.55 -6.67
N MET A 21 7.83 4.49 -7.60
CA MET A 21 6.93 4.60 -8.74
C MET A 21 7.55 4.00 -10.01
N THR A 22 6.72 3.47 -10.90
CA THR A 22 7.13 3.07 -12.27
C THR A 22 7.34 4.30 -13.14
N LYS A 23 6.41 5.27 -13.09
CA LYS A 23 6.54 6.55 -13.78
C LYS A 23 7.29 7.55 -12.90
N PRO A 24 8.12 8.43 -13.48
CA PRO A 24 8.72 9.52 -12.71
C PRO A 24 7.67 10.45 -12.11
N TYR A 25 7.99 11.00 -10.95
CA TYR A 25 7.23 12.11 -10.38
C TYR A 25 7.21 13.32 -11.31
N LEU A 26 6.21 14.19 -11.16
CA LEU A 26 6.09 15.42 -11.95
C LEU A 26 7.24 16.41 -11.65
N LYS A 27 7.85 16.31 -10.49
CA LYS A 27 9.07 17.03 -10.09
C LYS A 27 10.29 16.21 -10.48
N PRO A 28 11.08 16.63 -11.50
CA PRO A 28 12.17 15.80 -12.03
C PRO A 28 13.23 15.39 -11.00
N GLU A 29 13.46 16.22 -10.00
CA GLU A 29 14.44 15.96 -8.93
C GLU A 29 14.06 14.76 -8.03
N LEU A 30 12.79 14.34 -8.03
CA LEU A 30 12.32 13.19 -7.28
C LEU A 30 12.51 11.86 -8.03
N GLY A 31 12.76 11.92 -9.33
CA GLY A 31 12.92 10.73 -10.18
C GLY A 31 11.74 9.79 -10.07
N THR A 32 12.00 8.53 -9.73
CA THR A 32 10.97 7.48 -9.51
C THR A 32 10.85 7.07 -8.05
N GLY A 33 11.30 7.91 -7.12
CA GLY A 33 11.31 7.61 -5.69
C GLY A 33 12.37 6.57 -5.30
N LEU A 34 12.19 5.95 -4.14
CA LEU A 34 13.15 5.05 -3.52
C LEU A 34 12.53 3.67 -3.30
N ILE A 35 13.35 2.64 -3.40
CA ILE A 35 13.02 1.28 -2.96
C ILE A 35 14.13 0.87 -1.99
N TYR A 36 13.76 0.44 -0.79
CA TYR A 36 14.71 0.22 0.30
C TYR A 36 15.40 -1.15 0.26
N MET A 37 14.82 -2.12 -0.42
CA MET A 37 15.37 -3.47 -0.56
C MET A 37 15.24 -3.96 -1.99
N GLU A 38 16.24 -4.69 -2.47
CA GLU A 38 16.15 -5.39 -3.76
C GLU A 38 15.15 -6.56 -3.68
N GLN A 39 14.73 -7.07 -4.84
CA GLN A 39 13.71 -8.11 -4.91
C GLN A 39 14.09 -9.37 -4.13
N GLU A 40 15.33 -9.79 -4.26
CA GLU A 40 15.86 -10.99 -3.60
C GLU A 40 15.84 -10.85 -2.09
N GLU A 41 16.16 -9.66 -1.59
CA GLU A 41 16.18 -9.38 -0.15
C GLU A 41 14.77 -9.42 0.46
N ILE A 42 13.81 -8.71 -0.13
CA ILE A 42 12.44 -8.74 0.39
C ILE A 42 11.81 -10.13 0.24
N SER A 43 12.07 -10.84 -0.86
CA SER A 43 11.59 -12.20 -1.07
C SER A 43 12.11 -13.15 0.01
N ALA A 44 13.41 -13.09 0.33
CA ALA A 44 13.99 -13.89 1.40
C ALA A 44 13.37 -13.58 2.76
N LYS A 45 13.26 -12.30 3.13
CA LYS A 45 12.68 -11.85 4.41
C LYS A 45 11.20 -12.26 4.56
N VAL A 46 10.41 -12.12 3.51
CA VAL A 46 9.00 -12.52 3.51
C VAL A 46 8.89 -14.03 3.64
N LYS A 47 9.70 -14.79 2.90
CA LYS A 47 9.74 -16.24 2.97
C LYS A 47 10.14 -16.74 4.36
N ASP A 48 11.21 -16.24 4.95
CA ASP A 48 11.68 -16.62 6.28
C ASP A 48 10.60 -16.42 7.35
N ALA A 49 9.95 -15.26 7.34
CA ALA A 49 8.89 -14.96 8.30
C ALA A 49 7.63 -15.81 8.04
N HIS A 50 7.29 -16.07 6.78
CA HIS A 50 6.20 -16.93 6.38
C HIS A 50 6.42 -18.37 6.81
N ASP A 51 7.59 -18.94 6.53
CA ASP A 51 7.96 -20.33 6.87
C ASP A 51 8.05 -20.54 8.38
N ALA A 52 8.43 -19.50 9.14
CA ALA A 52 8.37 -19.49 10.58
C ALA A 52 6.92 -19.40 11.16
N GLY A 53 5.90 -19.37 10.31
CA GLY A 53 4.48 -19.34 10.72
C GLY A 53 3.93 -17.96 11.06
N TYR A 54 4.71 -16.88 10.89
CA TYR A 54 4.23 -15.52 11.18
C TYR A 54 3.31 -14.97 10.09
N GLN A 55 2.39 -14.10 10.48
CA GLN A 55 1.79 -13.15 9.55
C GLN A 55 2.85 -12.15 9.15
N VAL A 56 2.90 -11.79 7.87
CA VAL A 56 3.79 -10.76 7.34
C VAL A 56 2.98 -9.54 6.93
N SER A 57 3.48 -8.36 7.23
CA SER A 57 2.95 -7.08 6.80
C SER A 57 4.05 -6.28 6.13
N VAL A 58 3.79 -5.71 4.96
CA VAL A 58 4.79 -4.91 4.24
C VAL A 58 4.21 -3.55 3.88
N HIS A 59 4.92 -2.48 4.24
CA HIS A 59 4.65 -1.14 3.76
C HIS A 59 4.97 -1.06 2.27
N GLY A 60 3.98 -0.69 1.46
CA GLY A 60 4.12 -0.49 0.02
C GLY A 60 3.14 0.56 -0.48
N ILE A 61 3.67 1.65 -1.04
CA ILE A 61 2.91 2.81 -1.49
C ILE A 61 2.92 2.94 -3.00
N GLY A 62 4.11 3.04 -3.62
CA GLY A 62 4.25 3.16 -5.06
C GLY A 62 3.94 1.86 -5.80
N ASP A 63 3.53 1.99 -7.06
CA ASP A 63 3.15 0.85 -7.90
C ASP A 63 4.32 -0.12 -8.15
N ARG A 64 5.53 0.40 -8.37
CA ARG A 64 6.74 -0.41 -8.54
C ARG A 64 7.09 -1.17 -7.25
N THR A 65 6.88 -0.54 -6.11
CA THR A 65 7.05 -1.18 -4.81
C THR A 65 6.01 -2.26 -4.57
N LEU A 66 4.74 -1.99 -4.86
CA LEU A 66 3.65 -2.95 -4.71
C LEU A 66 3.87 -4.18 -5.58
N ASP A 67 4.35 -4.00 -6.81
CA ASP A 67 4.72 -5.12 -7.70
C ASP A 67 5.76 -6.04 -7.04
N ARG A 68 6.85 -5.47 -6.49
CA ARG A 68 7.88 -6.24 -5.78
C ARG A 68 7.36 -6.94 -4.53
N VAL A 69 6.53 -6.26 -3.74
CA VAL A 69 5.94 -6.83 -2.51
C VAL A 69 5.02 -8.00 -2.85
N ILE A 70 4.17 -7.85 -3.85
CA ILE A 70 3.26 -8.93 -4.29
C ILE A 70 4.08 -10.10 -4.82
N THR A 71 5.12 -9.85 -5.60
CA THR A 71 6.03 -10.89 -6.09
C THR A 71 6.68 -11.68 -4.95
N ALA A 72 7.10 -11.00 -3.87
CA ALA A 72 7.66 -11.69 -2.70
C ALA A 72 6.62 -12.61 -2.02
N PHE A 73 5.36 -12.19 -1.94
CA PHE A 73 4.28 -13.03 -1.42
C PHE A 73 3.93 -14.17 -2.37
N GLU A 74 3.94 -13.96 -3.70
CA GLU A 74 3.74 -15.02 -4.70
C GLU A 74 4.76 -16.13 -4.53
N GLN A 75 6.03 -15.79 -4.35
CA GLN A 75 7.11 -16.75 -4.16
C GLN A 75 6.94 -17.51 -2.84
N ALA A 76 6.73 -16.81 -1.73
CA ALA A 76 6.59 -17.45 -0.42
C ALA A 76 5.40 -18.40 -0.34
N LEU A 77 4.23 -17.97 -0.87
CA LEU A 77 3.01 -18.78 -0.87
C LEU A 77 3.04 -19.88 -1.93
N GLY A 78 3.77 -19.69 -3.04
CA GLY A 78 3.99 -20.74 -4.03
C GLY A 78 4.88 -21.87 -3.52
N ASP A 79 5.95 -21.52 -2.80
CA ASP A 79 6.89 -22.49 -2.22
C ASP A 79 6.27 -23.24 -1.03
N ASN A 80 5.52 -22.55 -0.18
CA ASN A 80 4.90 -23.10 1.03
C ASN A 80 3.46 -22.58 1.20
N PRO A 81 2.47 -23.20 0.53
CA PRO A 81 1.08 -22.78 0.61
C PRO A 81 0.55 -22.81 2.05
N ARG A 82 -0.08 -21.73 2.50
CA ARG A 82 -0.68 -21.64 3.83
C ARG A 82 -2.05 -20.96 3.76
N GLU A 83 -3.08 -21.68 4.15
CA GLU A 83 -4.41 -21.13 4.30
C GLU A 83 -4.49 -20.12 5.45
N ASN A 84 -5.35 -19.14 5.35
CA ASN A 84 -5.61 -18.12 6.38
C ASN A 84 -4.34 -17.45 6.93
N HIS A 85 -3.34 -17.25 6.05
CA HIS A 85 -2.06 -16.63 6.38
C HIS A 85 -2.20 -15.18 6.81
N ARG A 86 -3.24 -14.47 6.34
CA ARG A 86 -3.56 -13.06 6.63
C ARG A 86 -2.43 -12.09 6.33
N HIS A 87 -1.53 -12.43 5.41
CA HIS A 87 -0.51 -11.49 4.99
C HIS A 87 -1.14 -10.21 4.50
N ARG A 88 -0.49 -9.08 4.78
CA ARG A 88 -1.07 -7.77 4.58
C ARG A 88 -0.10 -6.81 3.91
N ILE A 89 -0.63 -5.95 3.05
CA ILE A 89 0.10 -4.81 2.54
C ILE A 89 -0.48 -3.55 3.21
N GLU A 90 0.41 -2.79 3.86
CA GLU A 90 0.07 -1.50 4.46
C GLU A 90 0.11 -0.42 3.37
N HIS A 91 -0.83 0.48 3.44
CA HIS A 91 -1.10 1.58 2.53
C HIS A 91 -1.73 1.13 1.22
N PHE A 92 -1.07 0.31 0.43
CA PHE A 92 -1.53 -0.09 -0.90
C PHE A 92 -2.03 1.11 -1.71
N SER A 93 -1.27 2.25 -1.65
CA SER A 93 -1.77 3.54 -2.13
C SER A 93 -2.05 3.52 -3.62
N MET A 94 -1.07 3.14 -4.44
CA MET A 94 -1.26 3.06 -5.90
C MET A 94 -2.00 1.78 -6.29
N SER A 95 -3.33 1.81 -6.09
CA SER A 95 -4.22 0.65 -6.21
C SER A 95 -4.61 0.34 -7.67
N TYR A 96 -3.64 0.16 -8.55
CA TYR A 96 -3.92 -0.20 -9.95
C TYR A 96 -4.66 -1.53 -10.05
N PRO A 97 -5.58 -1.69 -11.03
CA PRO A 97 -6.42 -2.87 -11.15
C PRO A 97 -5.65 -4.20 -11.19
N HIS A 98 -4.54 -4.24 -11.92
CA HIS A 98 -3.71 -5.46 -12.04
C HIS A 98 -3.03 -5.85 -10.72
N LEU A 99 -2.63 -4.88 -9.89
CA LEU A 99 -2.05 -5.14 -8.58
C LEU A 99 -3.10 -5.66 -7.60
N LEU A 100 -4.32 -5.11 -7.66
CA LEU A 100 -5.46 -5.61 -6.89
C LEU A 100 -5.81 -7.05 -7.29
N ASP A 101 -5.79 -7.37 -8.60
CA ASP A 101 -6.08 -8.73 -9.07
C ASP A 101 -5.07 -9.74 -8.54
N ARG A 102 -3.78 -9.41 -8.56
CA ARG A 102 -2.72 -10.25 -8.00
C ARG A 102 -2.86 -10.41 -6.48
N ALA A 103 -3.11 -9.31 -5.76
CA ALA A 103 -3.33 -9.34 -4.31
C ALA A 103 -4.52 -10.24 -3.94
N LYS A 104 -5.62 -10.15 -4.73
CA LYS A 104 -6.79 -11.00 -4.56
C LYS A 104 -6.48 -12.46 -4.79
N ALA A 105 -5.76 -12.80 -5.87
CA ALA A 105 -5.40 -14.18 -6.20
C ALA A 105 -4.60 -14.87 -5.08
N LEU A 106 -3.80 -14.10 -4.35
CA LEU A 106 -3.01 -14.58 -3.22
C LEU A 106 -3.76 -14.59 -1.87
N GLY A 107 -4.98 -14.06 -1.81
CA GLY A 107 -5.70 -13.92 -0.55
C GLY A 107 -5.07 -12.90 0.41
N LEU A 108 -4.33 -11.91 -0.11
CA LEU A 108 -3.75 -10.85 0.70
C LEU A 108 -4.85 -9.93 1.25
N THR A 109 -4.59 -9.36 2.41
CA THR A 109 -5.40 -8.28 2.96
C THR A 109 -4.70 -6.95 2.73
N VAL A 110 -5.45 -5.85 2.67
CA VAL A 110 -4.87 -4.52 2.52
C VAL A 110 -5.36 -3.58 3.61
N ASN A 111 -4.47 -2.73 4.09
CA ASN A 111 -4.83 -1.65 5.01
C ASN A 111 -4.56 -0.33 4.33
N MET A 112 -5.60 0.41 3.97
CA MET A 112 -5.51 1.67 3.24
C MET A 112 -5.68 2.87 4.18
N ASN A 113 -5.22 4.04 3.73
CA ASN A 113 -5.25 5.29 4.51
C ASN A 113 -6.04 6.37 3.78
N PRO A 114 -7.35 6.23 3.60
CA PRO A 114 -8.15 7.19 2.82
C PRO A 114 -8.07 8.62 3.34
N GLY A 115 -7.85 8.81 4.65
CA GLY A 115 -7.62 10.13 5.22
C GLY A 115 -6.39 10.86 4.66
N PHE A 116 -5.44 10.15 4.04
CA PHE A 116 -4.32 10.79 3.34
C PHE A 116 -4.80 11.64 2.17
N LEU A 117 -5.82 11.21 1.43
CA LEU A 117 -6.42 12.04 0.36
C LEU A 117 -6.91 13.38 0.93
N TYR A 118 -7.59 13.36 2.07
CA TYR A 118 -8.09 14.58 2.69
C TYR A 118 -6.97 15.54 3.11
N PHE A 119 -5.94 15.05 3.80
CA PHE A 119 -4.89 15.89 4.38
C PHE A 119 -3.72 16.15 3.43
N LEU A 120 -3.38 15.18 2.57
CA LEU A 120 -2.16 15.17 1.76
C LEU A 120 -2.45 15.18 0.25
N GLY A 121 -3.71 15.08 -0.17
CA GLY A 121 -4.11 14.91 -1.57
C GLY A 121 -3.57 16.01 -2.49
N ILE A 122 -3.48 17.27 -2.02
CA ILE A 122 -2.88 18.37 -2.79
C ILE A 122 -1.40 18.10 -3.10
N ALA A 123 -0.65 17.62 -2.09
CA ALA A 123 0.76 17.28 -2.30
C ALA A 123 0.91 16.06 -3.22
N HIS A 124 0.00 15.08 -3.10
CA HIS A 124 -0.02 13.92 -3.98
C HIS A 124 -0.32 14.35 -5.42
N LEU A 125 -1.35 15.16 -5.65
CA LEU A 125 -1.70 15.71 -6.96
C LEU A 125 -0.53 16.48 -7.58
N ALA A 126 0.16 17.32 -6.78
CA ALA A 126 1.33 18.06 -7.23
C ALA A 126 2.54 17.18 -7.60
N ASN A 127 2.61 15.98 -7.05
CA ASN A 127 3.71 15.06 -7.26
C ASN A 127 3.45 14.02 -8.37
N ILE A 128 2.19 13.52 -8.50
CA ILE A 128 1.85 12.43 -9.41
C ILE A 128 0.71 12.77 -10.40
N GLY A 129 0.14 13.98 -10.33
CA GLY A 129 -0.92 14.42 -11.26
C GLY A 129 -2.13 13.49 -11.27
N ASP A 130 -2.65 13.20 -12.46
CA ASP A 130 -3.86 12.40 -12.68
C ASP A 130 -3.74 10.95 -12.13
N GLU A 131 -2.53 10.47 -11.86
CA GLU A 131 -2.34 9.14 -11.26
C GLU A 131 -2.96 9.04 -9.85
N VAL A 132 -3.24 10.16 -9.19
CA VAL A 132 -3.97 10.22 -7.91
C VAL A 132 -5.33 9.53 -7.98
N ALA A 133 -5.93 9.41 -9.16
CA ALA A 133 -7.19 8.71 -9.38
C ALA A 133 -7.14 7.23 -8.97
N TYR A 134 -5.95 6.61 -9.01
CA TYR A 134 -5.75 5.22 -8.59
C TYR A 134 -5.44 5.07 -7.10
N GLU A 135 -5.27 6.19 -6.39
CA GLU A 135 -4.89 6.14 -4.99
C GLU A 135 -6.07 5.67 -4.11
N PHE A 136 -5.79 4.70 -3.24
CA PHE A 136 -6.76 4.11 -2.30
C PHE A 136 -8.09 3.71 -2.95
N ALA A 137 -8.04 2.90 -4.00
CA ALA A 137 -9.24 2.41 -4.70
C ALA A 137 -10.01 1.37 -3.85
N MET A 138 -10.47 1.78 -2.65
CA MET A 138 -11.08 0.89 -1.65
C MET A 138 -12.34 0.22 -2.17
N LYS A 139 -13.22 0.97 -2.86
CA LYS A 139 -14.45 0.41 -3.43
C LYS A 139 -14.11 -0.72 -4.41
N THR A 140 -13.19 -0.48 -5.34
CA THR A 140 -12.75 -1.49 -6.31
C THR A 140 -12.14 -2.71 -5.62
N ALA A 141 -11.32 -2.51 -4.59
CA ALA A 141 -10.73 -3.61 -3.81
C ALA A 141 -11.82 -4.47 -3.14
N MET A 142 -12.81 -3.81 -2.53
CA MET A 142 -13.95 -4.50 -1.87
C MET A 142 -14.82 -5.24 -2.89
N GLU A 143 -15.11 -4.65 -4.06
CA GLU A 143 -15.87 -5.28 -5.14
C GLU A 143 -15.16 -6.52 -5.70
N LYS A 144 -13.83 -6.51 -5.72
CA LYS A 144 -13.00 -7.69 -6.04
C LYS A 144 -12.98 -8.74 -4.91
N GLY A 145 -13.57 -8.44 -3.75
CA GLY A 145 -13.61 -9.33 -2.59
C GLY A 145 -12.27 -9.42 -1.85
N ILE A 146 -11.45 -8.37 -1.90
CA ILE A 146 -10.26 -8.22 -1.06
C ILE A 146 -10.73 -7.75 0.34
N MET A 147 -10.15 -8.31 1.38
CA MET A 147 -10.38 -7.81 2.74
C MET A 147 -9.62 -6.49 2.92
N VAL A 148 -10.37 -5.39 3.10
CA VAL A 148 -9.84 -4.04 3.26
C VAL A 148 -10.06 -3.57 4.69
N SER A 149 -9.04 -2.96 5.27
CA SER A 149 -9.14 -2.18 6.50
C SER A 149 -8.69 -0.74 6.23
N ALA A 150 -9.14 0.20 7.07
CA ALA A 150 -8.74 1.59 7.00
C ALA A 150 -8.02 2.02 8.28
N GLY A 151 -6.97 2.83 8.11
CA GLY A 151 -6.20 3.39 9.22
C GLY A 151 -5.80 4.84 8.96
N SER A 152 -5.44 5.57 10.02
CA SER A 152 -4.95 6.94 9.92
C SER A 152 -3.43 7.05 9.82
N ASP A 153 -2.73 5.98 10.17
CA ASP A 153 -1.28 5.98 10.32
C ASP A 153 -0.77 7.11 11.27
N ARG A 154 -1.55 7.36 12.33
CA ARG A 154 -1.19 8.39 13.31
C ARG A 154 0.21 8.14 13.89
N PRO A 155 1.08 9.17 13.96
CA PRO A 155 0.80 10.61 13.92
C PRO A 155 0.91 11.27 12.53
N VAL A 156 1.03 10.54 11.44
CA VAL A 156 1.15 11.11 10.08
C VAL A 156 0.00 12.05 9.76
N ILE A 157 -1.24 11.63 10.06
CA ILE A 157 -2.42 12.50 9.99
C ILE A 157 -3.22 12.44 11.28
N ASN A 158 -4.25 13.30 11.39
CA ASN A 158 -5.19 13.26 12.51
C ASN A 158 -5.88 11.88 12.58
N GLY A 159 -5.81 11.23 13.75
CA GLY A 159 -6.35 9.89 13.96
C GLY A 159 -7.87 9.78 14.08
N HIS A 160 -8.62 10.89 13.99
CA HIS A 160 -10.07 10.85 14.15
C HIS A 160 -10.74 10.19 12.94
N PRO A 161 -11.52 9.12 13.11
CA PRO A 161 -12.02 8.30 11.99
C PRO A 161 -12.96 9.06 11.03
N LYS A 162 -13.58 10.17 11.46
CA LYS A 162 -14.44 10.98 10.59
C LYS A 162 -13.76 11.44 9.29
N TYR A 163 -12.45 11.74 9.34
CA TYR A 163 -11.70 12.18 8.17
C TYR A 163 -11.51 11.06 7.15
N SER A 164 -11.22 9.85 7.63
CA SER A 164 -11.15 8.68 6.76
C SER A 164 -12.51 8.34 6.16
N LEU A 165 -13.59 8.37 6.96
CA LEU A 165 -14.95 8.15 6.48
C LEU A 165 -15.36 9.19 5.44
N PHE A 166 -15.05 10.47 5.65
CA PHE A 166 -15.29 11.52 4.68
C PHE A 166 -14.56 11.26 3.37
N ALA A 167 -13.24 11.02 3.43
CA ALA A 167 -12.42 10.77 2.24
C ALA A 167 -12.86 9.50 1.47
N MET A 168 -13.35 8.47 2.16
CA MET A 168 -13.89 7.26 1.52
C MET A 168 -15.17 7.52 0.71
N THR A 169 -15.94 8.53 1.07
CA THR A 169 -17.24 8.82 0.45
C THR A 169 -17.18 9.95 -0.56
N GLN A 170 -16.38 10.99 -0.30
CA GLN A 170 -16.32 12.20 -1.13
C GLN A 170 -15.06 12.28 -2.00
N ARG A 171 -13.94 11.70 -1.53
CA ARG A 171 -12.59 11.80 -2.14
C ARG A 171 -12.05 13.23 -2.24
N ASP A 172 -12.62 14.18 -1.48
CA ASP A 172 -12.19 15.57 -1.42
C ASP A 172 -10.96 15.78 -0.53
N THR A 173 -10.20 16.82 -0.84
CA THR A 173 -9.12 17.32 0.01
C THR A 173 -9.63 18.34 1.04
N ILE A 174 -8.78 18.72 2.01
CA ILE A 174 -9.08 19.75 3.02
C ILE A 174 -9.37 21.12 2.38
N SER A 175 -8.90 21.38 1.16
CA SER A 175 -9.17 22.61 0.40
C SER A 175 -10.42 22.50 -0.48
N GLY A 176 -11.12 21.36 -0.49
CA GLY A 176 -12.27 21.11 -1.35
C GLY A 176 -11.91 20.92 -2.82
N GLN A 177 -10.69 20.46 -3.13
CA GLN A 177 -10.30 20.02 -4.47
C GLN A 177 -10.50 18.52 -4.59
N ASP A 178 -11.27 18.13 -5.60
CA ASP A 178 -11.55 16.72 -5.95
C ASP A 178 -10.36 16.08 -6.68
#